data_aee6d18b66ced4f5f62dc7c143046d68
#
_entry.id   aee6d18b66ced4f5f62dc7c143046d68
#
_cell.length_a   1.000
_cell.length_b   1.000
_cell.length_c   1.000
_cell.angle_alpha   90.00
_cell.angle_beta   90.00
_cell.angle_gamma   90.00
#
_symmetry.space_group_name_H-M   'P 1'
#
loop_
_entity.id
_entity.type
_entity.pdbx_description
1 polymer ?
#
loop_
_entity_poly.entity_id
_entity_poly.type
_entity_poly.pdbx_seq_one_letter_code
_entity_poly.pdbx_strand_id
1 'polypeptide(L)'
;AFVLTLSGSTLAAFGKIPSATKEFYVNDYAGVFSDTWKEELCKAGEQLYEDTTAQLVVLTVDTTDGEDISDYAVETGRKWGIGSKKKNNGVLIVLSVSDRKVWVSVGYGLEGKLPDSKIGRLLDEYAVPSYKDNQFEKGTVELYYALLNEIREEYGLEKITAPRYEKVQQDVDDDEDEGTVWEIALGLVMIVLLMVGAYLLCVMLPVFLIVTMVLILKGLIMKLSGKDTADYWKKNFSRM
;
A
#
# COMPACT_ATOMS: atom_id res chain seq x y z
N ALA A 1 -3.59 61.71 22.34
CA ALA A 1 -3.74 60.25 22.32
C ALA A 1 -3.52 59.73 20.88
N PHE A 2 -2.39 59.10 20.66
CA PHE A 2 -2.01 58.53 19.36
C PHE A 2 -2.43 57.07 19.36
N VAL A 3 -3.48 56.73 18.61
CA VAL A 3 -3.95 55.34 18.48
C VAL A 3 -3.12 54.69 17.37
N LEU A 4 -2.20 53.82 17.77
CA LEU A 4 -1.43 53.00 16.86
C LEU A 4 -2.33 51.82 16.44
N THR A 5 -2.93 51.86 15.26
CA THR A 5 -3.62 50.73 14.68
C THR A 5 -2.55 49.73 14.14
N LEU A 6 -2.33 48.68 14.90
CA LEU A 6 -1.51 47.54 14.47
C LEU A 6 -2.31 46.76 13.42
N SER A 7 -2.05 47.05 12.13
CA SER A 7 -2.56 46.22 11.04
C SER A 7 -1.78 44.89 11.09
N GLY A 8 -2.32 43.92 11.80
CA GLY A 8 -1.83 42.58 11.77
C GLY A 8 -2.11 41.98 10.39
N SER A 9 -1.09 41.88 9.55
CA SER A 9 -1.12 41.00 8.40
C SER A 9 -1.28 39.57 8.92
N THR A 10 -2.48 39.02 8.82
CA THR A 10 -2.68 37.57 8.98
C THR A 10 -1.90 36.88 7.85
N LEU A 11 -0.70 36.39 8.16
CA LEU A 11 -0.11 35.33 7.34
C LEU A 11 -1.12 34.19 7.35
N ALA A 12 -1.80 33.97 6.23
CA ALA A 12 -2.56 32.76 6.03
C ALA A 12 -1.58 31.61 6.26
N ALA A 13 -1.82 30.81 7.30
CA ALA A 13 -1.06 29.60 7.54
C ALA A 13 -1.56 28.61 6.48
N PHE A 14 -0.84 28.50 5.37
CA PHE A 14 -1.10 27.44 4.39
C PHE A 14 -1.04 26.10 5.08
N GLY A 15 -2.02 25.22 4.82
CA GLY A 15 -1.98 23.83 5.24
C GLY A 15 -0.59 23.26 4.94
N LYS A 16 -0.12 22.37 5.79
CA LYS A 16 1.28 21.94 5.76
C LYS A 16 1.58 21.20 4.45
N ILE A 17 2.04 21.93 3.43
CA ILE A 17 2.52 21.32 2.19
C ILE A 17 3.68 20.37 2.53
N PRO A 18 3.56 19.06 2.24
CA PRO A 18 4.62 18.10 2.52
C PRO A 18 5.90 18.39 1.72
N SER A 19 6.98 17.68 2.00
CA SER A 19 8.18 17.70 1.17
C SER A 19 8.00 16.77 -0.02
N ALA A 20 8.59 17.05 -1.18
CA ALA A 20 8.60 16.06 -2.25
C ALA A 20 9.30 14.77 -1.80
N THR A 21 8.81 13.61 -2.24
CA THR A 21 9.44 12.31 -2.01
C THR A 21 10.71 12.16 -2.86
N LYS A 22 11.45 11.08 -2.67
CA LYS A 22 12.64 10.80 -3.47
C LYS A 22 12.29 10.51 -4.93
N GLU A 23 11.18 9.84 -5.14
CA GLU A 23 10.65 9.50 -6.45
C GLU A 23 10.15 10.72 -7.23
N PHE A 24 9.94 11.84 -6.58
CA PHE A 24 9.54 13.15 -7.09
C PHE A 24 8.25 13.17 -7.95
N TYR A 25 8.10 12.24 -8.91
CA TYR A 25 6.96 12.25 -9.84
C TYR A 25 5.65 11.74 -9.21
N VAL A 26 5.73 10.88 -8.20
CA VAL A 26 4.57 10.39 -7.44
C VAL A 26 4.79 10.58 -5.95
N ASN A 27 4.01 11.46 -5.36
CA ASN A 27 4.08 11.83 -3.94
C ASN A 27 2.77 11.42 -3.26
N ASP A 28 2.71 10.15 -2.84
CA ASP A 28 1.48 9.52 -2.35
C ASP A 28 1.42 9.53 -0.83
N TYR A 29 0.90 10.64 -0.26
CA TYR A 29 0.72 10.80 1.18
C TYR A 29 -0.61 10.25 1.69
N ALA A 30 -1.59 10.06 0.81
CA ALA A 30 -2.89 9.47 1.15
C ALA A 30 -2.93 7.94 0.96
N GLY A 31 -1.84 7.31 0.47
CA GLY A 31 -1.79 5.86 0.25
C GLY A 31 -2.77 5.38 -0.82
N VAL A 32 -2.91 6.15 -1.88
CA VAL A 32 -3.85 5.88 -2.99
C VAL A 32 -3.31 4.83 -3.95
N PHE A 33 -1.97 4.86 -4.18
CA PHE A 33 -1.33 4.07 -5.22
C PHE A 33 -0.72 2.78 -4.69
N SER A 34 -0.88 1.70 -5.42
CA SER A 34 -0.06 0.49 -5.31
C SER A 34 1.39 0.79 -5.70
N ASP A 35 2.33 -0.01 -5.20
CA ASP A 35 3.75 0.20 -5.49
C ASP A 35 4.05 0.05 -6.98
N THR A 36 3.35 -0.85 -7.65
CA THR A 36 3.47 -1.04 -9.11
C THR A 36 3.09 0.20 -9.89
N TRP A 37 1.97 0.85 -9.54
CA TRP A 37 1.57 2.07 -10.21
C TRP A 37 2.45 3.26 -9.87
N LYS A 38 2.99 3.34 -8.64
CA LYS A 38 4.02 4.35 -8.31
C LYS A 38 5.22 4.22 -9.23
N GLU A 39 5.73 3.00 -9.40
CA GLU A 39 6.88 2.72 -10.24
C GLU A 39 6.60 3.05 -11.73
N GLU A 40 5.45 2.62 -12.27
CA GLU A 40 5.06 2.88 -13.65
C GLU A 40 4.89 4.39 -13.94
N LEU A 41 4.22 5.12 -13.05
CA LEU A 41 4.05 6.57 -13.22
C LEU A 41 5.37 7.33 -13.07
N CYS A 42 6.26 6.90 -12.16
CA CYS A 42 7.60 7.47 -12.03
C CYS A 42 8.41 7.27 -13.30
N LYS A 43 8.45 6.05 -13.86
CA LYS A 43 9.12 5.77 -15.15
C LYS A 43 8.59 6.64 -16.28
N ALA A 44 7.26 6.77 -16.38
CA ALA A 44 6.63 7.60 -17.40
C ALA A 44 6.97 9.08 -17.25
N GLY A 45 7.03 9.58 -15.99
CA GLY A 45 7.42 10.95 -15.67
C GLY A 45 8.89 11.24 -15.96
N GLU A 46 9.78 10.32 -15.62
CA GLU A 46 11.21 10.39 -15.93
C GLU A 46 11.44 10.42 -17.44
N GLN A 47 10.81 9.53 -18.19
CA GLN A 47 10.92 9.50 -19.63
C GLN A 47 10.40 10.79 -20.28
N LEU A 48 9.27 11.33 -19.78
CA LEU A 48 8.76 12.62 -20.26
C LEU A 48 9.77 13.74 -20.03
N TYR A 49 10.41 13.75 -18.85
CA TYR A 49 11.43 14.75 -18.52
C TYR A 49 12.67 14.63 -19.41
N GLU A 50 13.17 13.44 -19.65
CA GLU A 50 14.31 13.18 -20.55
C GLU A 50 14.02 13.66 -21.97
N ASP A 51 12.83 13.36 -22.47
CA ASP A 51 12.44 13.71 -23.84
C ASP A 51 12.16 15.21 -24.04
N THR A 52 11.64 15.91 -23.01
CA THR A 52 11.03 17.25 -23.18
C THR A 52 11.51 18.30 -22.19
N THR A 53 12.07 17.89 -21.07
CA THR A 53 12.30 18.68 -19.85
C THR A 53 11.00 19.12 -19.14
N ALA A 54 9.82 18.69 -19.60
CA ALA A 54 8.57 18.89 -18.89
C ALA A 54 8.46 17.94 -17.70
N GLN A 55 7.79 18.36 -16.65
CA GLN A 55 7.56 17.55 -15.45
C GLN A 55 6.07 17.40 -15.22
N LEU A 56 5.60 16.17 -15.13
CA LEU A 56 4.24 15.82 -14.72
C LEU A 56 4.32 15.08 -13.39
N VAL A 57 3.78 15.69 -12.34
CA VAL A 57 3.90 15.23 -10.95
C VAL A 57 2.52 14.99 -10.35
N VAL A 58 2.39 13.98 -9.52
CA VAL A 58 1.18 13.70 -8.74
C VAL A 58 1.48 13.89 -7.25
N LEU A 59 0.54 14.54 -6.56
CA LEU A 59 0.48 14.62 -5.11
C LEU A 59 -0.89 14.14 -4.64
N THR A 60 -0.92 13.16 -3.74
CA THR A 60 -2.11 12.78 -3.00
C THR A 60 -1.97 13.18 -1.55
N VAL A 61 -3.01 13.74 -0.97
CA VAL A 61 -3.10 14.10 0.46
C VAL A 61 -4.47 13.69 1.00
N ASP A 62 -4.57 13.46 2.29
CA ASP A 62 -5.87 13.17 2.91
C ASP A 62 -6.78 14.39 2.83
N THR A 63 -6.27 15.57 3.19
CA THR A 63 -7.01 16.84 3.20
C THR A 63 -6.07 18.01 2.92
N THR A 64 -6.63 19.11 2.42
CA THR A 64 -5.94 20.40 2.32
C THR A 64 -6.12 21.27 3.56
N ASP A 65 -6.66 20.72 4.67
CA ASP A 65 -6.95 21.44 5.93
C ASP A 65 -7.86 22.68 5.74
N GLY A 66 -8.76 22.61 4.75
CA GLY A 66 -9.73 23.67 4.43
C GLY A 66 -9.21 24.74 3.48
N GLU A 67 -8.00 24.62 2.97
CA GLU A 67 -7.48 25.50 1.93
C GLU A 67 -8.14 25.23 0.58
N ASP A 68 -8.17 26.25 -0.26
CA ASP A 68 -8.56 26.06 -1.65
C ASP A 68 -7.53 25.19 -2.38
N ILE A 69 -8.00 24.12 -3.01
CA ILE A 69 -7.10 23.14 -3.64
C ILE A 69 -6.30 23.75 -4.81
N SER A 70 -6.82 24.79 -5.47
CA SER A 70 -6.10 25.48 -6.55
C SER A 70 -4.91 26.26 -6.00
N ASP A 71 -5.11 26.99 -4.91
CA ASP A 71 -4.06 27.74 -4.23
C ASP A 71 -3.01 26.80 -3.65
N TYR A 72 -3.46 25.71 -2.99
CA TYR A 72 -2.60 24.66 -2.48
C TYR A 72 -1.73 24.02 -3.58
N ALA A 73 -2.29 23.74 -4.75
CA ALA A 73 -1.57 23.14 -5.87
C ALA A 73 -0.52 24.11 -6.45
N VAL A 74 -0.88 25.40 -6.63
CA VAL A 74 0.04 26.43 -7.13
C VAL A 74 1.21 26.62 -6.16
N GLU A 75 0.93 26.72 -4.85
CA GLU A 75 1.98 26.90 -3.85
C GLU A 75 2.89 25.69 -3.72
N THR A 76 2.31 24.47 -3.81
CA THR A 76 3.07 23.22 -3.86
C THR A 76 3.99 23.18 -5.09
N GLY A 77 3.48 23.50 -6.27
CA GLY A 77 4.26 23.55 -7.49
C GLY A 77 5.44 24.51 -7.43
N ARG A 78 5.22 25.69 -6.83
CA ARG A 78 6.28 26.68 -6.58
C ARG A 78 7.32 26.19 -5.58
N LYS A 79 6.87 25.65 -4.45
CA LYS A 79 7.73 25.16 -3.37
C LYS A 79 8.62 24.02 -3.83
N TRP A 80 8.08 23.10 -4.63
CA TRP A 80 8.83 21.95 -5.16
C TRP A 80 9.62 22.30 -6.42
N GLY A 81 9.35 23.44 -7.05
CA GLY A 81 10.03 23.90 -8.26
C GLY A 81 9.70 23.03 -9.48
N ILE A 82 8.44 22.59 -9.60
CA ILE A 82 7.98 21.72 -10.68
C ILE A 82 8.08 22.42 -12.03
N GLY A 83 8.78 21.79 -12.97
CA GLY A 83 9.04 22.32 -14.28
C GLY A 83 10.35 23.11 -14.42
N SER A 84 10.78 23.34 -15.64
CA SER A 84 11.99 24.11 -15.93
C SER A 84 11.76 25.59 -15.68
N LYS A 85 12.65 26.25 -14.94
CA LYS A 85 12.63 27.71 -14.70
C LYS A 85 12.57 28.55 -15.98
N LYS A 86 13.08 28.03 -17.09
CA LYS A 86 13.08 28.75 -18.37
C LYS A 86 11.81 28.54 -19.18
N LYS A 87 11.25 27.31 -19.10
CA LYS A 87 10.12 26.93 -19.91
C LYS A 87 8.79 26.98 -19.15
N ASN A 88 8.81 26.98 -17.82
CA ASN A 88 7.60 26.89 -16.97
C ASN A 88 6.66 25.74 -17.40
N ASN A 89 7.23 24.59 -17.70
CA ASN A 89 6.58 23.44 -18.28
C ASN A 89 6.31 22.31 -17.26
N GLY A 90 5.93 22.70 -16.06
CA GLY A 90 5.50 21.76 -15.02
C GLY A 90 3.99 21.59 -14.99
N VAL A 91 3.53 20.39 -14.68
CA VAL A 91 2.12 20.07 -14.41
C VAL A 91 2.05 19.30 -13.09
N LEU A 92 1.17 19.72 -12.21
CA LEU A 92 0.95 19.06 -10.92
C LEU A 92 -0.53 18.67 -10.78
N ILE A 93 -0.77 17.37 -10.59
CA ILE A 93 -2.07 16.83 -10.17
C ILE A 93 -2.08 16.78 -8.65
N VAL A 94 -3.07 17.42 -8.01
CA VAL A 94 -3.31 17.31 -6.56
C VAL A 94 -4.65 16.63 -6.34
N LEU A 95 -4.64 15.52 -5.60
CA LEU A 95 -5.82 14.81 -5.15
C LEU A 95 -5.92 14.90 -3.63
N SER A 96 -6.97 15.50 -3.14
CA SER A 96 -7.36 15.50 -1.72
C SER A 96 -8.49 14.49 -1.53
N VAL A 97 -8.16 13.35 -0.90
CA VAL A 97 -9.04 12.18 -0.85
C VAL A 97 -10.26 12.42 0.04
N SER A 98 -10.04 12.87 1.27
CA SER A 98 -11.12 13.11 2.23
C SER A 98 -11.99 14.31 1.84
N ASP A 99 -11.40 15.34 1.22
CA ASP A 99 -12.13 16.50 0.71
C ASP A 99 -12.86 16.20 -0.61
N ARG A 100 -12.53 15.05 -1.26
CA ARG A 100 -13.04 14.63 -2.58
C ARG A 100 -12.82 15.71 -3.65
N LYS A 101 -11.63 16.28 -3.65
CA LYS A 101 -11.24 17.34 -4.58
C LYS A 101 -10.03 16.93 -5.38
N VAL A 102 -10.00 17.34 -6.64
CA VAL A 102 -8.86 17.20 -7.53
C VAL A 102 -8.60 18.51 -8.24
N TRP A 103 -7.34 18.82 -8.46
CA TRP A 103 -6.91 19.98 -9.20
C TRP A 103 -5.67 19.66 -10.05
N VAL A 104 -5.58 20.27 -11.22
CA VAL A 104 -4.41 20.20 -12.09
C VAL A 104 -3.87 21.60 -12.25
N SER A 105 -2.68 21.86 -11.70
CA SER A 105 -1.96 23.11 -11.87
C SER A 105 -1.01 22.98 -13.07
N VAL A 106 -1.11 23.91 -14.01
CA VAL A 106 -0.32 23.92 -15.26
C VAL A 106 0.61 25.11 -15.25
N GLY A 107 1.88 24.89 -15.55
CA GLY A 107 2.83 25.97 -15.71
C GLY A 107 2.61 26.75 -17.01
N TYR A 108 2.91 28.04 -16.98
CA TYR A 108 2.65 28.99 -18.09
C TYR A 108 3.10 28.49 -19.47
N GLY A 109 4.21 27.75 -19.52
CA GLY A 109 4.73 27.22 -20.79
C GLY A 109 3.88 26.14 -21.46
N LEU A 110 2.90 25.58 -20.73
CA LEU A 110 1.98 24.56 -21.24
C LEU A 110 0.51 25.03 -21.27
N GLU A 111 0.19 26.24 -20.80
CA GLU A 111 -1.19 26.76 -20.79
C GLU A 111 -1.81 26.81 -22.19
N GLY A 112 -1.00 27.07 -23.24
CA GLY A 112 -1.46 27.07 -24.62
C GLY A 112 -1.97 25.70 -25.08
N LYS A 113 -1.36 24.62 -24.61
CA LYS A 113 -1.74 23.23 -24.92
C LYS A 113 -2.77 22.68 -23.96
N LEU A 114 -2.67 23.05 -22.69
CA LEU A 114 -3.50 22.59 -21.57
C LEU A 114 -4.24 23.78 -20.91
N PRO A 115 -5.12 24.49 -21.63
CA PRO A 115 -5.94 25.52 -21.02
C PRO A 115 -6.97 24.89 -20.07
N ASP A 116 -7.47 25.67 -19.09
CA ASP A 116 -8.41 25.20 -18.05
C ASP A 116 -9.61 24.44 -18.61
N SER A 117 -10.15 24.91 -19.74
CA SER A 117 -11.27 24.23 -20.41
C SER A 117 -10.94 22.84 -20.90
N LYS A 118 -9.69 22.59 -21.27
CA LYS A 118 -9.19 21.25 -21.68
C LYS A 118 -8.94 20.39 -20.45
N ILE A 119 -8.33 20.96 -19.41
CA ILE A 119 -8.12 20.28 -18.12
C ILE A 119 -9.47 19.81 -17.57
N GLY A 120 -10.49 20.68 -17.56
CA GLY A 120 -11.84 20.31 -17.11
C GLY A 120 -12.39 19.09 -17.87
N ARG A 121 -12.26 19.06 -19.20
CA ARG A 121 -12.71 17.91 -20.01
C ARG A 121 -11.92 16.65 -19.71
N LEU A 122 -10.60 16.72 -19.52
CA LEU A 122 -9.79 15.57 -19.19
C LEU A 122 -10.14 15.02 -17.78
N LEU A 123 -10.41 15.90 -16.82
CA LEU A 123 -10.90 15.50 -15.51
C LEU A 123 -12.26 14.78 -15.61
N ASP A 124 -13.21 15.36 -16.35
CA ASP A 124 -14.55 14.78 -16.52
C ASP A 124 -14.53 13.44 -17.27
N GLU A 125 -13.61 13.26 -18.21
CA GLU A 125 -13.51 12.06 -19.03
C GLU A 125 -12.76 10.92 -18.33
N TYR A 126 -11.63 11.22 -17.67
CA TYR A 126 -10.71 10.20 -17.17
C TYR A 126 -10.75 10.00 -15.64
N ALA A 127 -10.94 11.07 -14.87
CA ALA A 127 -10.84 10.98 -13.41
C ALA A 127 -12.19 10.85 -12.71
N VAL A 128 -13.13 11.75 -13.02
CA VAL A 128 -14.40 11.89 -12.30
C VAL A 128 -15.24 10.60 -12.28
N PRO A 129 -15.36 9.82 -13.37
CA PRO A 129 -16.11 8.57 -13.33
C PRO A 129 -15.58 7.60 -12.28
N SER A 130 -14.28 7.35 -12.28
CA SER A 130 -13.62 6.44 -11.33
C SER A 130 -13.67 6.99 -9.89
N TYR A 131 -13.55 8.31 -9.69
CA TYR A 131 -13.61 8.93 -8.38
C TYR A 131 -15.00 8.84 -7.72
N LYS A 132 -16.07 8.84 -8.51
CA LYS A 132 -17.43 8.61 -8.01
C LYS A 132 -17.57 7.24 -7.36
N ASP A 133 -16.84 6.26 -7.88
CA ASP A 133 -16.82 4.88 -7.39
C ASP A 133 -15.70 4.63 -6.36
N ASN A 134 -15.06 5.69 -5.85
CA ASN A 134 -13.91 5.66 -4.95
C ASN A 134 -12.66 4.96 -5.52
N GLN A 135 -12.59 4.76 -6.83
CA GLN A 135 -11.43 4.21 -7.52
C GLN A 135 -10.41 5.32 -7.83
N PHE A 136 -9.84 5.91 -6.77
CA PHE A 136 -8.96 7.07 -6.89
C PHE A 136 -7.67 6.77 -7.67
N GLU A 137 -7.05 5.62 -7.42
CA GLU A 137 -5.87 5.18 -8.16
C GLU A 137 -6.15 5.12 -9.66
N LYS A 138 -7.19 4.37 -10.06
CA LYS A 138 -7.57 4.20 -11.47
C LYS A 138 -7.80 5.54 -12.16
N GLY A 139 -8.64 6.39 -11.59
CA GLY A 139 -8.95 7.70 -12.17
C GLY A 139 -7.73 8.61 -12.28
N THR A 140 -6.81 8.57 -11.30
CA THR A 140 -5.59 9.36 -11.35
C THR A 140 -4.61 8.83 -12.39
N VAL A 141 -4.46 7.51 -12.52
CA VAL A 141 -3.63 6.87 -13.55
C VAL A 141 -4.13 7.23 -14.96
N GLU A 142 -5.43 7.09 -15.20
CA GLU A 142 -6.04 7.42 -16.51
C GLU A 142 -5.84 8.90 -16.85
N LEU A 143 -6.07 9.82 -15.90
CA LEU A 143 -5.82 11.25 -16.05
C LEU A 143 -4.35 11.55 -16.33
N TYR A 144 -3.44 10.89 -15.58
CA TYR A 144 -1.99 11.08 -15.74
C TYR A 144 -1.55 10.78 -17.18
N TYR A 145 -1.93 9.63 -17.72
CA TYR A 145 -1.58 9.26 -19.10
C TYR A 145 -2.25 10.16 -20.15
N ALA A 146 -3.47 10.63 -19.89
CA ALA A 146 -4.12 11.60 -20.76
C ALA A 146 -3.33 12.92 -20.82
N LEU A 147 -2.94 13.47 -19.66
CA LEU A 147 -2.11 14.67 -19.57
C LEU A 147 -0.72 14.46 -20.16
N LEU A 148 -0.09 13.33 -19.88
CA LEU A 148 1.21 12.95 -20.43
C LEU A 148 1.20 12.99 -21.97
N ASN A 149 0.17 12.41 -22.57
CA ASN A 149 0.02 12.38 -24.03
C ASN A 149 -0.22 13.74 -24.64
N GLU A 150 -0.93 14.61 -23.96
CA GLU A 150 -1.10 16.01 -24.40
C GLU A 150 0.22 16.78 -24.35
N ILE A 151 1.02 16.56 -23.30
CA ILE A 151 2.35 17.17 -23.20
C ILE A 151 3.27 16.61 -24.29
N ARG A 152 3.30 15.30 -24.50
CA ARG A 152 4.11 14.68 -25.54
C ARG A 152 3.77 15.24 -26.93
N GLU A 153 2.49 15.39 -27.23
CA GLU A 153 2.04 15.99 -28.52
C GLU A 153 2.49 17.43 -28.68
N GLU A 154 2.53 18.25 -27.62
CA GLU A 154 3.06 19.62 -27.66
C GLU A 154 4.54 19.66 -28.06
N TYR A 155 5.30 18.65 -27.67
CA TYR A 155 6.71 18.51 -28.01
C TYR A 155 6.94 17.70 -29.30
N GLY A 156 5.87 17.38 -30.07
CA GLY A 156 5.97 16.63 -31.31
C GLY A 156 6.32 15.16 -31.16
N LEU A 157 6.08 14.60 -30.01
CA LEU A 157 6.31 13.18 -29.72
C LEU A 157 5.05 12.37 -29.95
N GLU A 158 5.21 11.09 -30.31
CA GLU A 158 4.09 10.17 -30.43
C GLU A 158 3.43 9.89 -29.09
N LYS A 159 2.10 9.70 -29.12
CA LYS A 159 1.33 9.27 -27.93
C LYS A 159 1.72 7.86 -27.53
N ILE A 160 1.79 7.63 -26.24
CA ILE A 160 2.01 6.29 -25.69
C ILE A 160 0.67 5.70 -25.24
N THR A 161 0.55 4.38 -25.38
CA THR A 161 -0.62 3.67 -24.85
C THR A 161 -0.42 3.48 -23.35
N ALA A 162 -1.38 3.98 -22.56
CA ALA A 162 -1.39 3.67 -21.12
C ALA A 162 -1.45 2.15 -20.90
N PRO A 163 -0.69 1.61 -19.96
CA PRO A 163 -0.89 0.23 -19.54
C PRO A 163 -2.35 0.01 -19.13
N ARG A 164 -2.91 -1.16 -19.47
CA ARG A 164 -4.29 -1.46 -19.08
C ARG A 164 -4.35 -1.62 -17.57
N TYR A 165 -5.15 -0.80 -16.91
CA TYR A 165 -5.24 -0.79 -15.45
C TYR A 165 -5.52 -2.20 -14.86
N GLU A 166 -6.47 -2.92 -15.43
CA GLU A 166 -6.82 -4.27 -14.98
C GLU A 166 -5.69 -5.30 -15.19
N LYS A 167 -4.87 -5.13 -16.24
CA LYS A 167 -3.74 -6.04 -16.50
C LYS A 167 -2.62 -5.86 -15.49
N VAL A 168 -2.27 -4.62 -15.17
CA VAL A 168 -1.24 -4.32 -14.16
C VAL A 168 -1.66 -4.82 -12.78
N GLN A 169 -2.95 -4.72 -12.45
CA GLN A 169 -3.49 -5.23 -11.20
C GLN A 169 -3.41 -6.76 -11.13
N GLN A 170 -3.70 -7.47 -12.22
CA GLN A 170 -3.58 -8.93 -12.29
C GLN A 170 -2.12 -9.39 -12.14
N ASP A 171 -1.17 -8.71 -12.79
CA ASP A 171 0.25 -9.05 -12.69
C ASP A 171 0.75 -8.91 -11.22
N VAL A 172 0.18 -8.01 -10.42
CA VAL A 172 0.49 -7.86 -8.97
C VAL A 172 -0.12 -9.01 -8.14
N ASP A 173 -1.38 -9.35 -8.43
CA ASP A 173 -2.08 -10.42 -7.70
C ASP A 173 -1.48 -11.81 -8.01
N ASP A 174 -0.92 -12.00 -9.20
CA ASP A 174 -0.24 -13.24 -9.61
C ASP A 174 1.17 -13.36 -9.03
N ASP A 175 1.83 -12.24 -8.68
CA ASP A 175 3.16 -12.22 -8.04
C ASP A 175 3.07 -12.34 -6.50
N GLU A 176 1.91 -12.17 -5.87
CA GLU A 176 1.66 -12.61 -4.50
C GLU A 176 1.58 -14.14 -4.49
N ASP A 177 2.74 -14.73 -4.52
CA ASP A 177 3.04 -16.16 -4.56
C ASP A 177 2.20 -16.96 -3.55
N GLU A 178 1.08 -17.54 -3.99
CA GLU A 178 0.31 -18.50 -3.19
C GLU A 178 1.25 -19.61 -2.64
N GLY A 179 2.39 -19.88 -3.29
CA GLY A 179 3.40 -20.83 -2.86
C GLY A 179 4.01 -20.49 -1.51
N THR A 180 4.37 -19.25 -1.27
CA THR A 180 5.04 -18.83 -0.02
C THR A 180 4.10 -18.90 1.19
N VAL A 181 2.83 -18.58 1.02
CA VAL A 181 1.82 -18.66 2.10
C VAL A 181 1.57 -20.12 2.49
N TRP A 182 1.47 -21.01 1.52
CA TRP A 182 1.29 -22.45 1.77
C TRP A 182 2.55 -23.11 2.35
N GLU A 183 3.74 -22.73 1.93
CA GLU A 183 4.99 -23.23 2.51
C GLU A 183 5.17 -22.78 3.96
N ILE A 184 4.86 -21.52 4.27
CA ILE A 184 4.87 -21.01 5.65
C ILE A 184 3.81 -21.70 6.50
N ALA A 185 2.58 -21.89 5.97
CA ALA A 185 1.51 -22.61 6.65
C ALA A 185 1.89 -24.07 6.93
N LEU A 186 2.45 -24.79 5.95
CA LEU A 186 2.96 -26.15 6.12
C LEU A 186 4.10 -26.21 7.12
N GLY A 187 5.02 -25.26 7.10
CA GLY A 187 6.11 -25.13 8.06
C GLY A 187 5.59 -24.97 9.49
N LEU A 188 4.60 -24.12 9.72
CA LEU A 188 3.96 -23.92 11.01
C LEU A 188 3.23 -25.19 11.49
N VAL A 189 2.52 -25.89 10.62
CA VAL A 189 1.86 -27.17 10.93
C VAL A 189 2.89 -28.22 11.33
N MET A 190 4.00 -28.32 10.62
CA MET A 190 5.09 -29.27 10.95
C MET A 190 5.73 -28.96 12.30
N ILE A 191 5.94 -27.66 12.63
CA ILE A 191 6.46 -27.26 13.95
C ILE A 191 5.49 -27.65 15.06
N VAL A 192 4.19 -27.40 14.89
CA VAL A 192 3.16 -27.78 15.86
C VAL A 192 3.12 -29.29 16.08
N LEU A 193 3.19 -30.08 14.99
CA LEU A 193 3.23 -31.55 15.07
C LEU A 193 4.47 -32.06 15.79
N LEU A 194 5.64 -31.46 15.57
CA LEU A 194 6.88 -31.77 16.29
C LEU A 194 6.78 -31.43 17.77
N MET A 195 6.20 -30.28 18.13
CA MET A 195 5.99 -29.89 19.52
C MET A 195 5.02 -30.83 20.25
N VAL A 196 3.91 -31.22 19.59
CA VAL A 196 2.96 -32.20 20.14
C VAL A 196 3.62 -33.58 20.28
N GLY A 197 4.39 -34.03 19.29
CA GLY A 197 5.15 -35.29 19.36
C GLY A 197 6.17 -35.30 20.50
N ALA A 198 6.93 -34.22 20.67
CA ALA A 198 7.88 -34.08 21.78
C ALA A 198 7.17 -34.06 23.15
N TYR A 199 6.02 -33.38 23.25
CA TYR A 199 5.21 -33.38 24.47
C TYR A 199 4.70 -34.78 24.82
N LEU A 200 4.17 -35.51 23.84
CA LEU A 200 3.70 -36.91 24.04
C LEU A 200 4.85 -37.83 24.48
N LEU A 201 6.03 -37.73 23.89
CA LEU A 201 7.21 -38.47 24.30
C LEU A 201 7.67 -38.10 25.71
N CYS A 202 7.71 -36.82 26.03
CA CYS A 202 8.25 -36.34 27.30
C CYS A 202 7.31 -36.64 28.48
N VAL A 203 6.00 -36.61 28.28
CA VAL A 203 5.00 -36.79 29.36
C VAL A 203 4.46 -38.21 29.39
N MET A 204 4.11 -38.81 28.28
CA MET A 204 3.46 -40.14 28.24
C MET A 204 4.44 -41.29 28.50
N LEU A 205 5.69 -41.17 27.99
CA LEU A 205 6.66 -42.22 28.18
C LEU A 205 7.07 -42.45 29.65
N PRO A 206 7.37 -41.42 30.45
CA PRO A 206 7.64 -41.58 31.87
C PRO A 206 6.42 -42.10 32.65
N VAL A 207 5.21 -41.61 32.32
CA VAL A 207 3.98 -42.07 32.98
C VAL A 207 3.76 -43.57 32.69
N PHE A 208 3.95 -43.98 31.44
CA PHE A 208 3.86 -45.41 31.08
C PHE A 208 4.91 -46.28 31.81
N LEU A 209 6.17 -45.81 31.91
CA LEU A 209 7.23 -46.47 32.62
C LEU A 209 6.92 -46.58 34.12
N ILE A 210 6.37 -45.54 34.74
CA ILE A 210 5.97 -45.54 36.16
C ILE A 210 4.84 -46.54 36.37
N VAL A 211 3.82 -46.54 35.54
CA VAL A 211 2.68 -47.47 35.64
C VAL A 211 3.15 -48.93 35.49
N THR A 212 4.00 -49.20 34.48
CA THR A 212 4.54 -50.58 34.30
C THR A 212 5.41 -51.01 35.46
N MET A 213 6.25 -50.10 36.01
CA MET A 213 7.08 -50.41 37.19
C MET A 213 6.22 -50.70 38.44
N VAL A 214 5.14 -49.94 38.65
CA VAL A 214 4.19 -50.18 39.77
C VAL A 214 3.49 -51.51 39.60
N LEU A 215 3.11 -51.89 38.36
CA LEU A 215 2.48 -53.20 38.10
C LEU A 215 3.44 -54.36 38.36
N ILE A 216 4.71 -54.22 37.93
CA ILE A 216 5.77 -55.22 38.19
C ILE A 216 6.04 -55.36 39.70
N LEU A 217 6.16 -54.22 40.43
CA LEU A 217 6.36 -54.25 41.90
C LEU A 217 5.19 -54.94 42.61
N LYS A 218 3.93 -54.64 42.21
CA LYS A 218 2.75 -55.31 42.77
C LYS A 218 2.79 -56.81 42.49
N GLY A 219 3.16 -57.23 41.32
CA GLY A 219 3.31 -58.63 40.97
C GLY A 219 4.39 -59.35 41.82
N LEU A 220 5.53 -58.68 42.09
CA LEU A 220 6.61 -59.19 42.92
C LEU A 220 6.19 -59.32 44.37
N ILE A 221 5.53 -58.30 44.96
CA ILE A 221 5.03 -58.31 46.33
C ILE A 221 4.00 -59.43 46.54
N MET A 222 3.11 -59.63 45.57
CA MET A 222 2.14 -60.74 45.63
C MET A 222 2.81 -62.10 45.55
N LYS A 223 3.86 -62.26 44.73
CA LYS A 223 4.65 -63.50 44.65
C LYS A 223 5.40 -63.83 45.96
N LEU A 224 5.94 -62.78 46.64
CA LEU A 224 6.60 -62.89 47.93
C LEU A 224 5.60 -63.13 49.08
N SER A 225 4.36 -62.72 48.96
CA SER A 225 3.27 -62.87 49.94
C SER A 225 2.58 -64.26 49.85
N GLY A 226 3.03 -65.14 48.97
CA GLY A 226 2.45 -66.48 48.82
C GLY A 226 1.02 -66.52 48.28
N LYS A 227 0.51 -65.40 47.75
CA LYS A 227 -0.82 -65.33 47.11
C LYS A 227 -0.71 -65.67 45.62
N ASP A 228 -1.60 -66.53 45.11
CA ASP A 228 -1.62 -66.97 43.75
C ASP A 228 -1.91 -65.80 42.79
N THR A 229 -0.91 -65.42 42.00
CA THR A 229 -0.97 -64.24 41.14
C THR A 229 -1.93 -64.45 39.95
N ALA A 230 -2.21 -65.69 39.58
CA ALA A 230 -3.10 -66.02 38.47
C ALA A 230 -4.57 -65.63 38.78
N ASP A 231 -4.99 -65.78 40.01
CA ASP A 231 -6.38 -65.49 40.43
C ASP A 231 -6.66 -63.98 40.54
N TYR A 232 -5.64 -63.20 40.94
CA TYR A 232 -5.75 -61.77 40.98
C TYR A 232 -5.89 -61.11 39.61
N TRP A 233 -5.11 -61.56 38.63
CA TRP A 233 -5.18 -61.04 37.26
C TRP A 233 -6.47 -61.45 36.57
N LYS A 234 -6.96 -62.67 36.76
CA LYS A 234 -8.23 -63.12 36.23
C LYS A 234 -9.42 -62.28 36.72
N LYS A 235 -9.38 -61.89 38.01
CA LYS A 235 -10.47 -61.13 38.62
C LYS A 235 -10.51 -59.64 38.22
N ASN A 236 -9.38 -59.04 37.94
CA ASN A 236 -9.30 -57.60 37.63
C ASN A 236 -9.26 -57.28 36.10
N PHE A 237 -8.85 -58.21 35.24
CA PHE A 237 -8.85 -58.01 33.78
C PHE A 237 -10.14 -58.47 33.08
N SER A 238 -11.01 -59.20 33.78
CA SER A 238 -12.30 -59.62 33.21
C SER A 238 -13.37 -58.51 33.31
N ARG A 239 -13.01 -57.32 33.80
CA ARG A 239 -13.91 -56.15 33.95
C ARG A 239 -13.54 -54.94 33.08
N MET A 240 -12.51 -55.03 32.24
CA MET A 240 -12.20 -54.12 31.15
C MET A 240 -12.65 -54.73 29.81
#